data_488d3d35418e1a75569c50c62e013e29
#
_entry.id   488d3d35418e1a75569c50c62e013e29
#
_cell.length_a   1.000
_cell.length_b   1.000
_cell.length_c   1.000
_cell.angle_alpha   90.00
_cell.angle_beta   90.00
_cell.angle_gamma   90.00
#
_symmetry.space_group_name_H-M   'P 1'
#
loop_
_entity.id
_entity.type
_entity.pdbx_description
1 polymer ?
#
loop_
_entity_poly.entity_id
_entity_poly.type
_entity_poly.pdbx_seq_one_letter_code
_entity_poly.pdbx_strand_id
1 'polypeptide(L)'
;MKLLHTGDWHIGKLVFNRYMTEDQRYLLKQLVTLVKEEAIDVVLIAGDLYDRQIPPADAVSLLNEIITELTLALGVKVIAIAGNHDSPERLDFGQDLLKNHGFYIEGKLMPACEPIEFYDEYGPVRFYPIPYADPAVVRAVLRDDSIKTHESGMRVIIEQIRQSMDNTIRNICLSHAFVIGDALPETSESERQLSSIGGVAHVPVSLYEAFDYVALGHLHRPQRIVADHIRYAGSLMKYSFSEADHIKSVTVINLGVKGDLDIQLKTLKPLRDMRRIEGPLEMLCHPDVISGANREDYIHVTLTDQGALFEPLKKMRAFYPNILQLERSHLKTEKDGEKLTTHQLKQKKPEALFEAFYQEAVGTSPDKNLMTHFHAAADKAMTSEGGEP
;
A
#
# COMPACT_ATOMS: atom_id res chain seq x y z
N MET A 1 -18.32 -11.68 -20.32
CA MET A 1 -18.11 -11.70 -18.84
C MET A 1 -17.56 -10.36 -18.40
N LYS A 2 -18.09 -9.81 -17.33
CA LYS A 2 -17.63 -8.52 -16.79
C LYS A 2 -16.88 -8.72 -15.47
N LEU A 3 -15.63 -8.31 -15.41
CA LEU A 3 -14.75 -8.53 -14.26
C LEU A 3 -14.47 -7.21 -13.55
N LEU A 4 -14.24 -7.24 -12.24
CA LEU A 4 -13.69 -6.13 -11.47
C LEU A 4 -12.39 -6.60 -10.81
N HIS A 5 -11.28 -5.93 -11.12
CA HIS A 5 -9.97 -6.20 -10.53
C HIS A 5 -9.63 -5.14 -9.47
N THR A 6 -9.30 -5.60 -8.29
CA THR A 6 -8.85 -4.84 -7.11
C THR A 6 -7.77 -5.63 -6.37
N GLY A 7 -7.08 -5.01 -5.43
CA GLY A 7 -6.07 -5.65 -4.59
C GLY A 7 -5.59 -4.69 -3.50
N ASP A 8 -4.60 -5.12 -2.72
CA ASP A 8 -3.89 -4.29 -1.75
C ASP A 8 -4.85 -3.52 -0.82
N TRP A 9 -5.85 -4.26 -0.29
CA TRP A 9 -6.86 -3.69 0.61
C TRP A 9 -6.27 -3.33 1.95
N HIS A 10 -5.29 -4.11 2.44
CA HIS A 10 -4.62 -3.91 3.72
C HIS A 10 -5.59 -3.60 4.85
N ILE A 11 -6.70 -4.35 4.95
CA ILE A 11 -7.72 -4.10 5.98
C ILE A 11 -7.10 -4.16 7.38
N GLY A 12 -7.37 -3.13 8.18
CA GLY A 12 -6.80 -2.97 9.52
C GLY A 12 -5.45 -2.26 9.53
N LYS A 13 -5.06 -1.59 8.42
CA LYS A 13 -3.81 -0.81 8.35
C LYS A 13 -3.80 0.33 9.34
N LEU A 14 -2.64 0.51 9.97
CA LEU A 14 -2.34 1.61 10.87
C LEU A 14 -1.41 2.60 10.17
N VAL A 15 -1.87 3.84 9.96
CA VAL A 15 -1.11 4.92 9.34
C VAL A 15 -0.94 6.05 10.36
N PHE A 16 0.30 6.40 10.71
CA PHE A 16 0.62 7.40 11.76
C PHE A 16 -0.19 7.19 13.06
N ASN A 17 -0.27 5.95 13.53
CA ASN A 17 -1.04 5.53 14.72
C ASN A 17 -2.56 5.75 14.62
N ARG A 18 -3.11 5.88 13.41
CA ARG A 18 -4.55 5.89 13.15
C ARG A 18 -4.97 4.63 12.41
N TYR A 19 -5.99 3.97 12.91
CA TYR A 19 -6.63 2.86 12.19
C TYR A 19 -7.42 3.39 11.00
N MET A 20 -7.19 2.80 9.83
CA MET A 20 -7.85 3.18 8.58
C MET A 20 -9.16 2.39 8.33
N THR A 21 -9.58 1.54 9.26
CA THR A 21 -10.71 0.60 9.07
C THR A 21 -12.01 1.31 8.68
N GLU A 22 -12.28 2.51 9.22
CA GLU A 22 -13.48 3.30 8.86
C GLU A 22 -13.43 3.77 7.40
N ASP A 23 -12.29 4.33 6.98
CA ASP A 23 -12.09 4.80 5.60
C ASP A 23 -12.09 3.63 4.61
N GLN A 24 -11.49 2.50 5.00
CA GLN A 24 -11.51 1.26 4.23
C GLN A 24 -12.94 0.71 4.08
N ARG A 25 -13.73 0.68 5.14
CA ARG A 25 -15.15 0.30 5.10
C ARG A 25 -15.93 1.18 4.12
N TYR A 26 -15.73 2.49 4.17
CA TYR A 26 -16.39 3.43 3.29
C TYR A 26 -16.08 3.15 1.81
N LEU A 27 -14.81 2.90 1.47
CA LEU A 27 -14.39 2.59 0.10
C LEU A 27 -14.86 1.21 -0.36
N LEU A 28 -14.82 0.20 0.52
CA LEU A 28 -15.31 -1.14 0.20
C LEU A 28 -16.83 -1.15 -0.04
N LYS A 29 -17.60 -0.31 0.66
CA LYS A 29 -19.04 -0.13 0.37
C LYS A 29 -19.27 0.54 -0.99
N GLN A 30 -18.42 1.49 -1.39
CA GLN A 30 -18.48 2.04 -2.76
C GLN A 30 -18.15 0.96 -3.78
N LEU A 31 -17.16 0.10 -3.52
CA LEU A 31 -16.82 -1.02 -4.40
C LEU A 31 -18.01 -1.96 -4.57
N VAL A 32 -18.70 -2.35 -3.48
CA VAL A 32 -19.91 -3.19 -3.55
C VAL A 32 -21.02 -2.52 -4.36
N THR A 33 -21.21 -1.22 -4.16
CA THR A 33 -22.18 -0.44 -4.96
C THR A 33 -21.82 -0.46 -6.43
N LEU A 34 -20.54 -0.23 -6.77
CA LEU A 34 -20.04 -0.27 -8.14
C LEU A 34 -20.21 -1.66 -8.76
N VAL A 35 -19.94 -2.74 -8.02
CA VAL A 35 -20.16 -4.12 -8.47
C VAL A 35 -21.61 -4.33 -8.90
N LYS A 36 -22.56 -3.82 -8.12
CA LYS A 36 -23.99 -3.90 -8.43
C LYS A 36 -24.36 -3.05 -9.65
N GLU A 37 -23.92 -1.78 -9.68
CA GLU A 37 -24.26 -0.83 -10.75
C GLU A 37 -23.69 -1.24 -12.12
N GLU A 38 -22.47 -1.77 -12.11
CA GLU A 38 -21.79 -2.23 -13.32
C GLU A 38 -22.18 -3.67 -13.71
N ALA A 39 -23.03 -4.35 -12.92
CA ALA A 39 -23.41 -5.76 -13.14
C ALA A 39 -22.17 -6.66 -13.34
N ILE A 40 -21.25 -6.62 -12.37
CA ILE A 40 -20.02 -7.41 -12.39
C ILE A 40 -20.34 -8.90 -12.16
N ASP A 41 -19.77 -9.78 -12.96
CA ASP A 41 -19.92 -11.24 -12.84
C ASP A 41 -18.89 -11.82 -11.83
N VAL A 42 -17.64 -11.31 -11.88
CA VAL A 42 -16.53 -11.82 -11.06
C VAL A 42 -15.68 -10.68 -10.52
N VAL A 43 -15.41 -10.71 -9.22
CA VAL A 43 -14.45 -9.81 -8.56
C VAL A 43 -13.13 -10.55 -8.36
N LEU A 44 -12.02 -9.96 -8.82
CA LEU A 44 -10.66 -10.45 -8.69
C LEU A 44 -9.94 -9.63 -7.62
N ILE A 45 -9.47 -10.27 -6.54
CA ILE A 45 -8.72 -9.61 -5.46
C ILE A 45 -7.28 -10.13 -5.50
N ALA A 46 -6.37 -9.30 -6.00
CA ALA A 46 -4.99 -9.67 -6.29
C ALA A 46 -4.06 -9.58 -5.07
N GLY A 47 -4.48 -10.08 -3.91
CA GLY A 47 -3.66 -10.20 -2.70
C GLY A 47 -3.73 -9.02 -1.75
N ASP A 48 -3.04 -9.16 -0.62
CA ASP A 48 -2.95 -8.22 0.50
C ASP A 48 -4.34 -7.76 1.00
N LEU A 49 -5.17 -8.77 1.35
CA LEU A 49 -6.49 -8.54 1.93
C LEU A 49 -6.37 -7.86 3.29
N TYR A 50 -5.43 -8.32 4.13
CA TYR A 50 -5.10 -7.77 5.44
C TYR A 50 -3.74 -7.07 5.46
N ASP A 51 -3.59 -6.09 6.35
CA ASP A 51 -2.29 -5.39 6.53
C ASP A 51 -1.23 -6.25 7.20
N ARG A 52 -1.62 -7.31 7.89
CA ARG A 52 -0.70 -8.19 8.63
C ARG A 52 -1.27 -9.60 8.79
N GLN A 53 -0.38 -10.56 8.96
CA GLN A 53 -0.71 -11.99 9.11
C GLN A 53 -1.67 -12.30 10.28
N ILE A 54 -1.68 -11.47 11.32
CA ILE A 54 -2.63 -11.55 12.44
C ILE A 54 -3.43 -10.24 12.42
N PRO A 55 -4.55 -10.20 11.67
CA PRO A 55 -5.38 -9.01 11.57
C PRO A 55 -6.16 -8.76 12.88
N PRO A 56 -6.47 -7.51 13.21
CA PRO A 56 -7.36 -7.19 14.32
C PRO A 56 -8.79 -7.65 14.02
N ALA A 57 -9.60 -7.86 15.07
CA ALA A 57 -10.94 -8.44 14.96
C ALA A 57 -11.91 -7.61 14.08
N ASP A 58 -11.79 -6.28 14.11
CA ASP A 58 -12.58 -5.37 13.27
C ASP A 58 -12.24 -5.52 11.78
N ALA A 59 -10.98 -5.79 11.45
CA ALA A 59 -10.56 -6.09 10.08
C ALA A 59 -11.15 -7.41 9.58
N VAL A 60 -11.13 -8.46 10.41
CA VAL A 60 -11.76 -9.75 10.09
C VAL A 60 -13.26 -9.59 9.87
N SER A 61 -13.92 -8.83 10.75
CA SER A 61 -15.35 -8.54 10.64
C SER A 61 -15.68 -7.78 9.35
N LEU A 62 -14.84 -6.80 8.97
CA LEU A 62 -15.05 -6.02 7.76
C LEU A 62 -14.88 -6.89 6.50
N LEU A 63 -13.84 -7.72 6.42
CA LEU A 63 -13.67 -8.62 5.28
C LEU A 63 -14.87 -9.57 5.16
N ASN A 64 -15.29 -10.19 6.27
CA ASN A 64 -16.46 -11.07 6.29
C ASN A 64 -17.73 -10.35 5.80
N GLU A 65 -17.97 -9.12 6.24
CA GLU A 65 -19.12 -8.30 5.81
C GLU A 65 -19.13 -8.11 4.29
N ILE A 66 -17.99 -7.68 3.72
CA ILE A 66 -17.88 -7.38 2.30
C ILE A 66 -17.99 -8.63 1.44
N ILE A 67 -17.29 -9.71 1.79
CA ILE A 67 -17.36 -10.97 1.04
C ILE A 67 -18.78 -11.55 1.09
N THR A 68 -19.43 -11.52 2.25
CA THR A 68 -20.83 -11.97 2.39
C THR A 68 -21.77 -11.16 1.50
N GLU A 69 -21.61 -9.83 1.46
CA GLU A 69 -22.45 -8.96 0.62
C GLU A 69 -22.23 -9.24 -0.87
N LEU A 70 -20.98 -9.39 -1.32
CA LEU A 70 -20.65 -9.71 -2.72
C LEU A 70 -21.19 -11.09 -3.12
N THR A 71 -20.95 -12.12 -2.31
CA THR A 71 -21.24 -13.50 -2.71
C THR A 71 -22.69 -13.92 -2.45
N LEU A 72 -23.22 -13.64 -1.24
CA LEU A 72 -24.56 -14.10 -0.84
C LEU A 72 -25.65 -13.11 -1.21
N ALA A 73 -25.41 -11.80 -1.04
CA ALA A 73 -26.44 -10.81 -1.33
C ALA A 73 -26.52 -10.45 -2.83
N LEU A 74 -25.37 -10.30 -3.51
CA LEU A 74 -25.31 -9.95 -4.92
C LEU A 74 -25.13 -11.18 -5.85
N GLY A 75 -24.74 -12.33 -5.33
CA GLY A 75 -24.51 -13.56 -6.08
C GLY A 75 -23.27 -13.51 -7.00
N VAL A 76 -22.36 -12.57 -6.77
CA VAL A 76 -21.14 -12.35 -7.57
C VAL A 76 -20.08 -13.37 -7.15
N LYS A 77 -19.34 -13.90 -8.11
CA LYS A 77 -18.17 -14.75 -7.82
C LYS A 77 -17.00 -13.87 -7.38
N VAL A 78 -16.29 -14.31 -6.35
CA VAL A 78 -15.07 -13.63 -5.89
C VAL A 78 -13.91 -14.61 -5.94
N ILE A 79 -12.84 -14.23 -6.64
CA ILE A 79 -11.56 -14.97 -6.65
C ILE A 79 -10.53 -14.09 -5.96
N ALA A 80 -9.91 -14.62 -4.90
CA ALA A 80 -8.90 -13.91 -4.13
C ALA A 80 -7.63 -14.77 -3.97
N ILE A 81 -6.48 -14.13 -3.91
CA ILE A 81 -5.20 -14.77 -3.60
C ILE A 81 -4.58 -14.13 -2.37
N ALA A 82 -3.68 -14.84 -1.68
CA ALA A 82 -2.86 -14.24 -0.64
C ALA A 82 -1.80 -13.32 -1.26
N GLY A 83 -1.57 -12.17 -0.61
CA GLY A 83 -0.40 -11.33 -0.83
C GLY A 83 0.70 -11.57 0.22
N ASN A 84 1.74 -10.73 0.21
CA ASN A 84 2.88 -10.90 1.12
C ASN A 84 2.61 -10.42 2.56
N HIS A 85 1.53 -9.69 2.81
CA HIS A 85 1.06 -9.31 4.14
C HIS A 85 0.13 -10.34 4.77
N ASP A 86 -0.53 -11.17 3.96
CA ASP A 86 -1.50 -12.15 4.42
C ASP A 86 -0.85 -13.37 5.10
N SER A 87 -1.65 -14.11 5.88
CA SER A 87 -1.30 -15.45 6.35
C SER A 87 -1.96 -16.49 5.44
N PRO A 88 -1.19 -17.25 4.65
CA PRO A 88 -1.73 -18.28 3.77
C PRO A 88 -2.66 -19.26 4.50
N GLU A 89 -2.25 -19.72 5.71
CA GLU A 89 -3.00 -20.68 6.49
C GLU A 89 -4.35 -20.16 6.98
N ARG A 90 -4.41 -18.86 7.32
CA ARG A 90 -5.64 -18.23 7.81
C ARG A 90 -6.62 -17.97 6.68
N LEU A 91 -6.11 -17.61 5.50
CA LEU A 91 -6.95 -17.40 4.34
C LEU A 91 -7.52 -18.70 3.78
N ASP A 92 -6.76 -19.79 3.82
CA ASP A 92 -7.24 -21.12 3.39
C ASP A 92 -8.27 -21.75 4.35
N PHE A 93 -8.44 -21.17 5.54
CA PHE A 93 -9.39 -21.75 6.49
C PHE A 93 -10.81 -21.76 5.93
N GLY A 94 -11.34 -22.97 5.76
CA GLY A 94 -12.71 -23.16 5.24
C GLY A 94 -12.88 -22.95 3.74
N GLN A 95 -11.82 -22.84 2.94
CA GLN A 95 -11.87 -22.54 1.50
C GLN A 95 -12.83 -23.47 0.72
N ASP A 96 -12.85 -24.77 1.02
CA ASP A 96 -13.74 -25.73 0.33
C ASP A 96 -15.22 -25.46 0.60
N LEU A 97 -15.55 -24.95 1.79
CA LEU A 97 -16.91 -24.54 2.14
C LEU A 97 -17.27 -23.21 1.43
N LEU A 98 -16.35 -22.25 1.45
CA LEU A 98 -16.53 -20.92 0.86
C LEU A 98 -16.68 -20.99 -0.66
N LYS A 99 -15.95 -21.87 -1.32
CA LYS A 99 -16.04 -22.11 -2.76
C LYS A 99 -17.46 -22.46 -3.22
N ASN A 100 -18.19 -23.25 -2.43
CA ASN A 100 -19.58 -23.60 -2.74
C ASN A 100 -20.54 -22.39 -2.68
N HIS A 101 -20.12 -21.30 -2.05
CA HIS A 101 -20.86 -20.06 -1.94
C HIS A 101 -20.31 -18.94 -2.85
N GLY A 102 -19.42 -19.28 -3.78
CA GLY A 102 -18.89 -18.34 -4.77
C GLY A 102 -17.67 -17.54 -4.31
N PHE A 103 -17.07 -17.88 -3.16
CA PHE A 103 -15.80 -17.30 -2.73
C PHE A 103 -14.67 -18.32 -2.91
N TYR A 104 -13.82 -18.06 -3.89
CA TYR A 104 -12.64 -18.83 -4.23
C TYR A 104 -11.42 -18.10 -3.70
N ILE A 105 -10.75 -18.67 -2.68
CA ILE A 105 -9.57 -18.07 -2.07
C ILE A 105 -8.41 -19.05 -2.11
N GLU A 106 -7.28 -18.59 -2.64
CA GLU A 106 -6.04 -19.35 -2.70
C GLU A 106 -5.01 -18.66 -1.79
N GLY A 107 -4.89 -19.17 -0.57
CA GLY A 107 -3.92 -18.65 0.41
C GLY A 107 -2.54 -19.27 0.20
N LYS A 108 -2.47 -20.60 0.03
CA LYS A 108 -1.21 -21.34 -0.13
C LYS A 108 -0.93 -21.66 -1.58
N LEU A 109 0.36 -21.57 -1.93
CA LEU A 109 0.81 -22.14 -3.19
C LEU A 109 0.67 -23.65 -3.17
N MET A 110 -0.03 -24.20 -4.18
CA MET A 110 -0.19 -25.63 -4.41
C MET A 110 0.83 -26.13 -5.43
N PRO A 111 1.17 -27.46 -5.43
CA PRO A 111 2.10 -28.05 -6.41
C PRO A 111 1.69 -27.87 -7.86
N ALA A 112 0.39 -27.71 -8.12
CA ALA A 112 -0.18 -27.37 -9.42
C ALA A 112 -1.19 -26.24 -9.24
N CYS A 113 -1.17 -25.26 -10.14
CA CYS A 113 -2.17 -24.20 -10.18
C CYS A 113 -3.36 -24.68 -11.03
N GLU A 114 -4.36 -25.25 -10.36
CA GLU A 114 -5.59 -25.68 -11.04
C GLU A 114 -6.45 -24.46 -11.40
N PRO A 115 -6.93 -24.35 -12.66
CA PRO A 115 -7.74 -23.22 -13.05
C PRO A 115 -9.15 -23.30 -12.45
N ILE A 116 -9.68 -22.14 -12.06
CA ILE A 116 -11.10 -21.96 -11.76
C ILE A 116 -11.78 -21.64 -13.08
N GLU A 117 -12.81 -22.40 -13.46
CA GLU A 117 -13.47 -22.24 -14.76
C GLU A 117 -14.90 -21.74 -14.58
N PHE A 118 -15.25 -20.67 -15.32
CA PHE A 118 -16.60 -20.15 -15.45
C PHE A 118 -16.99 -20.07 -16.91
N TYR A 119 -18.29 -19.93 -17.18
CA TYR A 119 -18.85 -19.88 -18.52
C TYR A 119 -19.71 -18.63 -18.70
N ASP A 120 -19.63 -18.05 -19.88
CA ASP A 120 -20.56 -17.04 -20.37
C ASP A 120 -21.02 -17.36 -21.80
N GLU A 121 -21.70 -16.44 -22.47
CA GLU A 121 -22.20 -16.57 -23.83
C GLU A 121 -21.10 -16.80 -24.88
N TYR A 122 -19.84 -16.45 -24.59
CA TYR A 122 -18.67 -16.64 -25.46
C TYR A 122 -17.86 -17.90 -25.11
N GLY A 123 -18.36 -18.74 -24.19
CA GLY A 123 -17.71 -19.99 -23.78
C GLY A 123 -16.93 -19.89 -22.46
N PRO A 124 -15.94 -20.79 -22.26
CA PRO A 124 -15.20 -20.88 -21.00
C PRO A 124 -14.22 -19.72 -20.79
N VAL A 125 -14.04 -19.36 -19.51
CA VAL A 125 -12.99 -18.48 -19.02
C VAL A 125 -12.29 -19.21 -17.88
N ARG A 126 -10.97 -19.35 -17.97
CA ARG A 126 -10.13 -19.94 -16.93
C ARG A 126 -9.36 -18.89 -16.17
N PHE A 127 -9.42 -18.99 -14.85
CA PHE A 127 -8.71 -18.13 -13.92
C PHE A 127 -7.63 -18.92 -13.24
N TYR A 128 -6.39 -18.43 -13.28
CA TYR A 128 -5.21 -19.04 -12.67
C TYR A 128 -4.77 -18.17 -11.48
N PRO A 129 -5.22 -18.50 -10.26
CA PRO A 129 -4.86 -17.76 -9.05
C PRO A 129 -3.49 -18.22 -8.54
N ILE A 130 -2.50 -17.36 -8.61
CA ILE A 130 -1.13 -17.59 -8.13
C ILE A 130 -0.91 -16.74 -6.88
N PRO A 131 -1.03 -17.31 -5.66
CA PRO A 131 -0.79 -16.57 -4.43
C PRO A 131 0.69 -16.23 -4.27
N TYR A 132 0.98 -15.20 -3.48
CA TYR A 132 2.34 -14.89 -3.10
C TYR A 132 2.98 -16.05 -2.32
N ALA A 133 4.20 -16.37 -2.67
CA ALA A 133 5.04 -17.28 -1.91
C ALA A 133 6.53 -16.88 -2.02
N ASP A 134 7.24 -16.94 -0.90
CA ASP A 134 8.69 -16.75 -0.89
C ASP A 134 9.38 -17.83 -1.72
N PRO A 135 10.53 -17.54 -2.37
CA PRO A 135 11.26 -18.53 -3.19
C PRO A 135 11.58 -19.82 -2.47
N ALA A 136 11.82 -19.76 -1.14
CA ALA A 136 12.06 -20.92 -0.32
C ALA A 136 10.83 -21.84 -0.21
N VAL A 137 9.63 -21.23 -0.12
CA VAL A 137 8.35 -21.97 -0.09
C VAL A 137 8.07 -22.57 -1.47
N VAL A 138 8.25 -21.79 -2.54
CA VAL A 138 8.07 -22.28 -3.93
C VAL A 138 8.96 -23.48 -4.20
N ARG A 139 10.26 -23.39 -3.83
CA ARG A 139 11.22 -24.48 -3.95
C ARG A 139 10.75 -25.75 -3.21
N ALA A 140 10.27 -25.59 -1.99
CA ALA A 140 9.82 -26.71 -1.17
C ALA A 140 8.56 -27.38 -1.74
N VAL A 141 7.58 -26.58 -2.18
CA VAL A 141 6.30 -27.04 -2.73
C VAL A 141 6.50 -27.75 -4.06
N LEU A 142 7.28 -27.14 -4.98
CA LEU A 142 7.54 -27.70 -6.31
C LEU A 142 8.65 -28.75 -6.33
N ARG A 143 9.38 -28.93 -5.21
CA ARG A 143 10.53 -29.86 -5.06
C ARG A 143 11.61 -29.60 -6.12
N ASP A 144 11.89 -28.33 -6.39
CA ASP A 144 12.87 -27.91 -7.40
C ASP A 144 13.95 -27.03 -6.77
N ASP A 145 15.13 -27.60 -6.55
CA ASP A 145 16.27 -26.94 -5.92
C ASP A 145 16.90 -25.83 -6.80
N SER A 146 16.53 -25.71 -8.07
CA SER A 146 16.95 -24.63 -8.96
C SER A 146 16.32 -23.30 -8.63
N ILE A 147 15.18 -23.30 -7.92
CA ILE A 147 14.44 -22.09 -7.52
C ILE A 147 15.20 -21.33 -6.43
N LYS A 148 15.71 -20.14 -6.77
CA LYS A 148 16.49 -19.26 -5.88
C LYS A 148 15.88 -17.86 -5.71
N THR A 149 15.11 -17.40 -6.70
CA THR A 149 14.56 -16.04 -6.78
C THR A 149 13.05 -16.10 -7.06
N HIS A 150 12.36 -14.97 -6.85
CA HIS A 150 10.95 -14.83 -7.25
C HIS A 150 10.77 -15.07 -8.76
N GLU A 151 11.70 -14.59 -9.60
CA GLU A 151 11.68 -14.84 -11.04
C GLU A 151 11.73 -16.34 -11.33
N SER A 152 12.73 -17.08 -10.79
CA SER A 152 12.87 -18.52 -11.08
C SER A 152 11.66 -19.33 -10.59
N GLY A 153 11.08 -18.95 -9.44
CA GLY A 153 9.86 -19.58 -8.93
C GLY A 153 8.65 -19.33 -9.83
N MET A 154 8.41 -18.06 -10.18
CA MET A 154 7.27 -17.70 -11.04
C MET A 154 7.41 -18.30 -12.45
N ARG A 155 8.63 -18.37 -12.99
CA ARG A 155 8.90 -19.02 -14.27
C ARG A 155 8.45 -20.47 -14.27
N VAL A 156 8.82 -21.26 -13.25
CA VAL A 156 8.41 -22.67 -13.15
C VAL A 156 6.88 -22.79 -13.03
N ILE A 157 6.24 -21.96 -12.19
CA ILE A 157 4.78 -21.98 -12.02
C ILE A 157 4.07 -21.69 -13.35
N ILE A 158 4.47 -20.61 -14.02
CA ILE A 158 3.81 -20.20 -15.29
C ILE A 158 4.10 -21.20 -16.41
N GLU A 159 5.28 -21.80 -16.47
CA GLU A 159 5.59 -22.85 -17.43
C GLU A 159 4.71 -24.10 -17.22
N GLN A 160 4.47 -24.51 -15.96
CA GLN A 160 3.52 -25.60 -15.67
C GLN A 160 2.09 -25.26 -16.12
N ILE A 161 1.62 -24.04 -15.86
CA ILE A 161 0.31 -23.57 -16.31
C ILE A 161 0.24 -23.65 -17.86
N ARG A 162 1.26 -23.13 -18.56
CA ARG A 162 1.31 -23.10 -20.02
C ARG A 162 1.29 -24.47 -20.67
N GLN A 163 1.81 -25.50 -20.01
CA GLN A 163 1.76 -26.89 -20.52
C GLN A 163 0.34 -27.47 -20.58
N SER A 164 -0.54 -27.03 -19.67
CA SER A 164 -1.95 -27.47 -19.60
C SER A 164 -2.97 -26.44 -20.12
N MET A 165 -2.51 -25.23 -20.43
CA MET A 165 -3.36 -24.12 -20.83
C MET A 165 -3.88 -24.31 -22.26
N ASP A 166 -5.19 -24.22 -22.43
CA ASP A 166 -5.82 -24.17 -23.76
C ASP A 166 -5.80 -22.73 -24.28
N ASN A 167 -5.00 -22.47 -25.31
CA ASN A 167 -4.86 -21.15 -25.91
C ASN A 167 -6.06 -20.74 -26.78
N THR A 168 -7.05 -21.59 -26.97
CA THR A 168 -8.27 -21.26 -27.73
C THR A 168 -9.33 -20.59 -26.87
N ILE A 169 -9.23 -20.72 -25.57
CA ILE A 169 -10.14 -20.10 -24.59
C ILE A 169 -9.51 -18.90 -23.90
N ARG A 170 -10.31 -18.15 -23.17
CA ARG A 170 -9.88 -16.96 -22.44
C ARG A 170 -9.20 -17.37 -21.13
N ASN A 171 -7.96 -16.90 -20.91
CA ASN A 171 -7.14 -17.25 -19.77
C ASN A 171 -6.77 -15.99 -18.98
N ILE A 172 -7.15 -15.93 -17.72
CA ILE A 172 -6.93 -14.81 -16.80
C ILE A 172 -5.97 -15.27 -15.70
N CYS A 173 -4.92 -14.51 -15.45
CA CYS A 173 -4.00 -14.76 -14.35
C CYS A 173 -4.24 -13.76 -13.21
N LEU A 174 -4.25 -14.23 -11.97
CA LEU A 174 -4.10 -13.40 -10.77
C LEU A 174 -2.73 -13.67 -10.18
N SER A 175 -1.97 -12.62 -9.87
CA SER A 175 -0.65 -12.78 -9.26
C SER A 175 -0.33 -11.61 -8.33
N HIS A 176 0.32 -11.91 -7.21
CA HIS A 176 0.82 -10.89 -6.29
C HIS A 176 2.35 -10.90 -6.33
N ALA A 177 2.93 -10.03 -7.14
CA ALA A 177 4.37 -10.03 -7.44
C ALA A 177 4.86 -8.64 -7.88
N PHE A 178 6.15 -8.37 -7.71
CA PHE A 178 6.80 -7.19 -8.27
C PHE A 178 7.20 -7.46 -9.72
N VAL A 179 6.35 -7.07 -10.67
CA VAL A 179 6.55 -7.31 -12.10
C VAL A 179 7.18 -6.10 -12.76
N ILE A 180 8.23 -6.32 -13.55
CA ILE A 180 8.93 -5.28 -14.29
C ILE A 180 8.87 -5.52 -15.80
N GLY A 181 8.78 -4.42 -16.56
CA GLY A 181 8.99 -4.38 -18.00
C GLY A 181 10.35 -3.79 -18.35
N ASP A 182 10.39 -3.02 -19.44
CA ASP A 182 11.61 -2.29 -19.88
C ASP A 182 12.01 -1.18 -18.91
N ALA A 183 11.03 -0.63 -18.18
CA ALA A 183 11.22 0.37 -17.13
C ALA A 183 10.73 -0.16 -15.78
N LEU A 184 11.31 0.37 -14.69
CA LEU A 184 10.82 0.10 -13.34
C LEU A 184 9.44 0.75 -13.17
N PRO A 185 8.46 0.03 -12.59
CA PRO A 185 7.18 0.60 -12.24
C PRO A 185 7.32 1.64 -11.11
N GLU A 186 6.34 2.51 -10.98
CA GLU A 186 6.29 3.44 -9.85
C GLU A 186 5.93 2.72 -8.56
N THR A 187 6.69 3.03 -7.51
CA THR A 187 6.54 2.45 -6.16
C THR A 187 6.21 3.54 -5.14
N SER A 188 5.71 3.13 -3.98
CA SER A 188 5.43 4.00 -2.84
C SER A 188 6.13 3.53 -1.56
N GLU A 189 6.26 4.44 -0.57
CA GLU A 189 6.86 4.13 0.74
C GLU A 189 6.00 3.15 1.59
N SER A 190 4.74 2.97 1.24
CA SER A 190 3.82 2.09 1.95
C SER A 190 3.91 0.63 1.53
N GLU A 191 4.56 0.34 0.41
CA GLU A 191 4.79 -1.00 -0.11
C GLU A 191 5.95 -1.67 0.64
N ARG A 192 5.75 -2.92 1.02
CA ARG A 192 6.80 -3.70 1.65
C ARG A 192 7.73 -4.23 0.57
N GLN A 193 9.01 -3.87 0.66
CA GLN A 193 10.01 -4.45 -0.23
C GLN A 193 10.03 -5.97 -0.08
N LEU A 194 9.85 -6.69 -1.19
CA LEU A 194 10.00 -8.13 -1.22
C LEU A 194 11.48 -8.46 -1.04
N SER A 195 11.82 -9.09 0.07
CA SER A 195 13.21 -9.50 0.33
C SER A 195 13.52 -10.78 -0.43
N SER A 196 14.63 -10.82 -1.17
CA SER A 196 15.20 -12.06 -1.67
C SER A 196 16.61 -12.23 -1.14
N ILE A 197 16.92 -13.40 -0.63
CA ILE A 197 18.31 -13.77 -0.32
C ILE A 197 19.05 -13.90 -1.65
N GLY A 198 19.86 -12.91 -1.99
CA GLY A 198 20.74 -12.95 -3.15
C GLY A 198 20.31 -12.17 -4.39
N GLY A 199 19.37 -11.23 -4.33
CA GLY A 199 19.08 -10.39 -5.48
C GLY A 199 17.74 -9.69 -5.51
N VAL A 200 17.39 -9.13 -6.66
CA VAL A 200 16.21 -8.31 -6.89
C VAL A 200 14.95 -9.20 -6.90
N ALA A 201 13.93 -8.78 -6.19
CA ALA A 201 12.68 -9.54 -6.01
C ALA A 201 11.68 -9.34 -7.17
N HIS A 202 12.17 -9.09 -8.39
CA HIS A 202 11.30 -8.81 -9.53
C HIS A 202 11.02 -10.04 -10.40
N VAL A 203 9.91 -9.97 -11.14
CA VAL A 203 9.49 -10.97 -12.12
C VAL A 203 9.34 -10.28 -13.48
N PRO A 204 9.96 -10.80 -14.57
CA PRO A 204 9.83 -10.21 -15.90
C PRO A 204 8.38 -10.29 -16.42
N VAL A 205 7.87 -9.21 -17.00
CA VAL A 205 6.54 -9.14 -17.60
C VAL A 205 6.32 -10.18 -18.71
N SER A 206 7.39 -10.56 -19.41
CA SER A 206 7.34 -11.55 -20.51
C SER A 206 6.83 -12.93 -20.09
N LEU A 207 6.89 -13.26 -18.80
CA LEU A 207 6.29 -14.51 -18.32
C LEU A 207 4.75 -14.52 -18.46
N TYR A 208 4.12 -13.36 -18.39
CA TYR A 208 2.66 -13.20 -18.35
C TYR A 208 2.00 -12.99 -19.71
N GLU A 209 2.76 -12.83 -20.80
CA GLU A 209 2.24 -12.48 -22.14
C GLU A 209 1.25 -13.48 -22.74
N ALA A 210 1.24 -14.73 -22.24
CA ALA A 210 0.34 -15.76 -22.75
C ALA A 210 -1.11 -15.63 -22.24
N PHE A 211 -1.35 -14.79 -21.22
CA PHE A 211 -2.68 -14.61 -20.65
C PHE A 211 -3.42 -13.46 -21.34
N ASP A 212 -4.75 -13.59 -21.45
CA ASP A 212 -5.61 -12.56 -22.05
C ASP A 212 -5.75 -11.34 -21.11
N TYR A 213 -5.68 -11.56 -19.79
CA TYR A 213 -5.61 -10.50 -18.77
C TYR A 213 -4.80 -10.97 -17.55
N VAL A 214 -4.03 -10.07 -16.97
CA VAL A 214 -3.25 -10.33 -15.75
C VAL A 214 -3.59 -9.31 -14.68
N ALA A 215 -4.23 -9.80 -13.63
CA ALA A 215 -4.60 -9.04 -12.45
C ALA A 215 -3.44 -9.07 -11.44
N LEU A 216 -2.67 -7.98 -11.36
CA LEU A 216 -1.53 -7.84 -10.46
C LEU A 216 -1.90 -7.09 -9.18
N GLY A 217 -1.40 -7.57 -8.03
CA GLY A 217 -1.32 -6.86 -6.76
C GLY A 217 0.11 -6.66 -6.31
N HIS A 218 0.33 -5.91 -5.23
CA HIS A 218 1.57 -5.53 -4.58
C HIS A 218 1.92 -4.04 -4.72
N LEU A 219 1.78 -3.44 -5.91
CA LEU A 219 2.06 -2.02 -6.10
C LEU A 219 0.79 -1.18 -5.92
N HIS A 220 0.89 -0.16 -5.08
CA HIS A 220 -0.25 0.65 -4.65
C HIS A 220 -0.72 1.67 -5.67
N ARG A 221 0.08 1.96 -6.73
CA ARG A 221 -0.35 2.81 -7.83
C ARG A 221 -1.06 1.98 -8.90
N PRO A 222 -2.29 2.36 -9.31
CA PRO A 222 -2.91 1.78 -10.50
C PRO A 222 -2.05 2.07 -11.73
N GLN A 223 -1.48 1.04 -12.36
CA GLN A 223 -0.58 1.20 -13.49
C GLN A 223 -0.54 -0.06 -14.36
N ARG A 224 -0.30 0.11 -15.66
CA ARG A 224 -0.03 -0.98 -16.59
C ARG A 224 1.47 -1.28 -16.64
N ILE A 225 1.81 -2.51 -16.97
CA ILE A 225 3.19 -2.94 -17.20
C ILE A 225 3.31 -3.35 -18.66
N VAL A 226 3.95 -2.49 -19.46
CA VAL A 226 4.11 -2.62 -20.93
C VAL A 226 2.76 -2.62 -21.66
N ALA A 227 1.93 -3.64 -21.48
CA ALA A 227 0.64 -3.82 -22.17
C ALA A 227 -0.56 -3.50 -21.25
N ASP A 228 -1.67 -3.06 -21.84
CA ASP A 228 -2.88 -2.67 -21.08
C ASP A 228 -3.51 -3.82 -20.31
N HIS A 229 -3.38 -5.04 -20.79
CA HIS A 229 -3.94 -6.25 -20.19
C HIS A 229 -3.10 -6.81 -19.03
N ILE A 230 -1.90 -6.27 -18.75
CA ILE A 230 -1.05 -6.65 -17.61
C ILE A 230 -0.94 -5.43 -16.71
N ARG A 231 -1.63 -5.45 -15.56
CA ARG A 231 -1.70 -4.25 -14.75
C ARG A 231 -1.95 -4.47 -13.26
N TYR A 232 -1.49 -3.52 -12.48
CA TYR A 232 -1.82 -3.37 -11.08
C TYR A 232 -3.13 -2.61 -10.90
N ALA A 233 -4.02 -3.12 -10.05
CA ALA A 233 -5.21 -2.38 -9.63
C ALA A 233 -4.84 -1.19 -8.74
N GLY A 234 -3.77 -1.33 -7.98
CA GLY A 234 -3.40 -0.43 -6.91
C GLY A 234 -4.22 -0.63 -5.63
N SER A 235 -3.84 0.05 -4.56
CA SER A 235 -4.57 -0.01 -3.30
C SER A 235 -5.86 0.82 -3.34
N LEU A 236 -6.83 0.47 -2.48
CA LEU A 236 -8.13 1.16 -2.39
C LEU A 236 -7.99 2.62 -1.99
N MET A 237 -7.04 2.95 -1.12
CA MET A 237 -6.78 4.30 -0.64
C MET A 237 -5.27 4.56 -0.56
N LYS A 238 -4.91 5.81 -0.31
CA LYS A 238 -3.52 6.20 -0.08
C LYS A 238 -3.11 5.79 1.33
N TYR A 239 -1.97 5.11 1.46
CA TYR A 239 -1.43 4.61 2.74
C TYR A 239 -0.16 5.33 3.18
N SER A 240 0.39 6.21 2.33
CA SER A 240 1.50 7.09 2.66
C SER A 240 1.38 8.42 1.93
N PHE A 241 2.10 9.45 2.40
CA PHE A 241 2.14 10.73 1.70
C PHE A 241 2.91 10.67 0.38
N SER A 242 3.72 9.65 0.13
CA SER A 242 4.31 9.43 -1.21
C SER A 242 3.24 9.15 -2.28
N GLU A 243 2.05 8.70 -1.86
CA GLU A 243 0.91 8.44 -2.73
C GLU A 243 -0.05 9.63 -2.88
N ALA A 244 0.28 10.82 -2.31
CA ALA A 244 -0.63 11.97 -2.29
C ALA A 244 -1.17 12.34 -3.69
N ASP A 245 -0.36 12.14 -4.73
CA ASP A 245 -0.69 12.44 -6.11
C ASP A 245 -1.32 11.26 -6.89
N HIS A 246 -1.50 10.09 -6.24
CA HIS A 246 -2.14 8.95 -6.87
C HIS A 246 -3.66 9.13 -6.97
N ILE A 247 -4.22 8.76 -8.12
CA ILE A 247 -5.66 8.62 -8.29
C ILE A 247 -6.00 7.14 -8.07
N LYS A 248 -6.65 6.83 -6.95
CA LYS A 248 -7.04 5.46 -6.61
C LYS A 248 -8.28 5.03 -7.39
N SER A 249 -8.22 3.82 -7.94
CA SER A 249 -9.27 3.28 -8.79
C SER A 249 -9.32 1.76 -8.69
N VAL A 250 -10.41 1.17 -9.13
CA VAL A 250 -10.51 -0.25 -9.48
C VAL A 250 -10.60 -0.39 -10.99
N THR A 251 -10.26 -1.56 -11.51
CA THR A 251 -10.30 -1.82 -12.95
C THR A 251 -11.54 -2.65 -13.28
N VAL A 252 -12.40 -2.15 -14.15
CA VAL A 252 -13.52 -2.90 -14.75
C VAL A 252 -13.09 -3.40 -16.12
N ILE A 253 -13.29 -4.69 -16.37
CA ILE A 253 -12.89 -5.37 -17.60
C ILE A 253 -14.13 -5.98 -18.24
N ASN A 254 -14.44 -5.57 -19.46
CA ASN A 254 -15.41 -6.25 -20.30
C ASN A 254 -14.67 -7.26 -21.17
N LEU A 255 -14.85 -8.55 -20.87
CA LEU A 255 -14.21 -9.65 -21.57
C LEU A 255 -15.20 -10.25 -22.59
N GLY A 256 -14.99 -9.94 -23.86
CA GLY A 256 -15.75 -10.46 -25.01
C GLY A 256 -15.25 -11.83 -25.46
N VAL A 257 -15.25 -12.08 -26.77
CA VAL A 257 -14.58 -13.24 -27.35
C VAL A 257 -13.06 -13.17 -27.08
N LYS A 258 -12.37 -14.29 -27.29
CA LYS A 258 -10.90 -14.30 -27.10
C LYS A 258 -10.23 -13.20 -27.94
N GLY A 259 -9.41 -12.39 -27.29
CA GLY A 259 -8.73 -11.22 -27.85
C GLY A 259 -9.54 -9.92 -27.83
N ASP A 260 -10.80 -9.95 -27.41
CA ASP A 260 -11.64 -8.76 -27.24
C ASP A 260 -11.70 -8.38 -25.75
N LEU A 261 -11.08 -7.23 -25.42
CA LEU A 261 -10.89 -6.76 -24.05
C LEU A 261 -11.07 -5.24 -24.00
N ASP A 262 -12.07 -4.77 -23.23
CA ASP A 262 -12.25 -3.35 -22.91
C ASP A 262 -11.95 -3.13 -21.43
N ILE A 263 -11.08 -2.16 -21.12
CA ILE A 263 -10.59 -1.88 -19.78
C ILE A 263 -10.96 -0.45 -19.38
N GLN A 264 -11.65 -0.32 -18.26
CA GLN A 264 -12.06 0.97 -17.71
C GLN A 264 -11.58 1.13 -16.25
N LEU A 265 -11.00 2.28 -15.94
CA LEU A 265 -10.65 2.64 -14.58
C LEU A 265 -11.81 3.40 -13.92
N LYS A 266 -12.30 2.88 -12.79
CA LYS A 266 -13.36 3.50 -12.01
C LYS A 266 -12.77 4.07 -10.72
N THR A 267 -12.72 5.39 -10.63
CA THR A 267 -12.17 6.08 -9.46
C THR A 267 -13.05 5.89 -8.23
N LEU A 268 -12.43 5.56 -7.10
CA LEU A 268 -13.08 5.55 -5.79
C LEU A 268 -12.83 6.89 -5.08
N LYS A 269 -13.87 7.44 -4.44
CA LYS A 269 -13.78 8.70 -3.70
C LYS A 269 -13.55 8.40 -2.23
N PRO A 270 -12.41 8.79 -1.64
CA PRO A 270 -12.14 8.54 -0.24
C PRO A 270 -13.07 9.37 0.66
N LEU A 271 -13.36 8.87 1.87
CA LEU A 271 -14.03 9.63 2.92
C LEU A 271 -13.17 10.81 3.37
N ARG A 272 -11.87 10.54 3.55
CA ARG A 272 -10.80 11.49 3.85
C ARG A 272 -9.65 11.22 2.89
N ASP A 273 -9.25 12.21 2.13
CA ASP A 273 -8.09 12.06 1.24
C ASP A 273 -6.78 12.29 2.01
N MET A 274 -5.68 11.85 1.42
CA MET A 274 -4.34 12.09 1.95
C MET A 274 -3.62 13.08 1.03
N ARG A 275 -3.24 14.25 1.55
CA ARG A 275 -2.65 15.32 0.75
C ARG A 275 -1.56 16.09 1.49
N ARG A 276 -0.69 16.71 0.75
CA ARG A 276 0.37 17.58 1.23
C ARG A 276 -0.03 19.04 1.06
N ILE A 277 0.27 19.87 2.05
CA ILE A 277 0.15 21.33 1.98
C ILE A 277 1.46 21.95 2.41
N GLU A 278 1.86 23.02 1.70
CA GLU A 278 3.12 23.72 1.95
C GLU A 278 2.90 25.23 1.92
N GLY A 279 3.51 25.95 2.87
CA GLY A 279 3.44 27.40 2.94
C GLY A 279 3.66 27.95 4.35
N PRO A 280 3.62 29.29 4.49
CA PRO A 280 3.64 29.95 5.80
C PRO A 280 2.41 29.58 6.64
N LEU A 281 2.58 29.48 7.95
CA LEU A 281 1.52 29.12 8.90
C LEU A 281 0.26 29.99 8.75
N GLU A 282 0.43 31.31 8.62
CA GLU A 282 -0.67 32.25 8.49
C GLU A 282 -1.46 32.03 7.19
N MET A 283 -0.77 31.81 6.08
CA MET A 283 -1.39 31.50 4.78
C MET A 283 -2.17 30.18 4.82
N LEU A 284 -1.57 29.14 5.38
CA LEU A 284 -2.23 27.83 5.46
C LEU A 284 -3.46 27.84 6.38
N CYS A 285 -3.53 28.76 7.34
CA CYS A 285 -4.69 28.97 8.22
C CYS A 285 -5.69 30.00 7.67
N HIS A 286 -5.50 30.52 6.44
CA HIS A 286 -6.41 31.48 5.84
C HIS A 286 -7.72 30.80 5.41
N PRO A 287 -8.90 31.42 5.64
CA PRO A 287 -10.20 30.83 5.30
C PRO A 287 -10.33 30.33 3.86
N ASP A 288 -9.80 31.07 2.88
CA ASP A 288 -9.86 30.71 1.46
C ASP A 288 -9.07 29.42 1.16
N VAL A 289 -7.95 29.21 1.84
CA VAL A 289 -7.14 27.99 1.70
C VAL A 289 -7.84 26.80 2.35
N ILE A 290 -8.41 27.01 3.55
CA ILE A 290 -9.11 25.99 4.30
C ILE A 290 -10.36 25.52 3.55
N SER A 291 -11.13 26.44 2.97
CA SER A 291 -12.39 26.14 2.26
C SER A 291 -12.18 25.41 0.91
N GLY A 292 -10.96 25.43 0.38
CA GLY A 292 -10.62 24.83 -0.92
C GLY A 292 -10.62 23.30 -0.96
N ALA A 293 -10.71 22.62 0.20
CA ALA A 293 -10.70 21.17 0.28
C ALA A 293 -11.38 20.65 1.57
N ASN A 294 -11.52 19.31 1.66
CA ASN A 294 -12.11 18.70 2.85
C ASN A 294 -11.21 18.90 4.08
N ARG A 295 -11.74 19.48 5.14
CA ARG A 295 -11.04 19.73 6.41
C ARG A 295 -10.67 18.46 7.14
N GLU A 296 -11.41 17.38 6.90
CA GLU A 296 -11.18 16.07 7.53
C GLU A 296 -10.10 15.24 6.83
N ASP A 297 -9.52 15.74 5.73
CA ASP A 297 -8.42 15.05 5.05
C ASP A 297 -7.22 14.82 5.97
N TYR A 298 -6.48 13.76 5.70
CA TYR A 298 -5.20 13.48 6.33
C TYR A 298 -4.12 14.37 5.71
N ILE A 299 -3.46 15.18 6.54
CA ILE A 299 -2.58 16.25 6.06
C ILE A 299 -1.14 16.02 6.50
N HIS A 300 -0.23 16.12 5.53
CA HIS A 300 1.18 16.41 5.76
C HIS A 300 1.42 17.91 5.52
N VAL A 301 1.91 18.60 6.52
CA VAL A 301 2.19 20.03 6.48
C VAL A 301 3.68 20.27 6.39
N THR A 302 4.11 21.07 5.42
CA THR A 302 5.46 21.62 5.34
C THR A 302 5.40 23.13 5.56
N LEU A 303 5.84 23.60 6.73
CA LEU A 303 5.89 25.03 7.04
C LEU A 303 7.15 25.68 6.45
N THR A 304 6.95 26.80 5.77
CA THR A 304 8.04 27.57 5.14
C THR A 304 8.47 28.79 5.96
N ASP A 305 7.83 29.03 7.10
CA ASP A 305 8.16 30.15 7.99
C ASP A 305 9.60 30.09 8.47
N GLN A 306 10.26 31.24 8.53
CA GLN A 306 11.59 31.40 9.15
C GLN A 306 11.46 31.79 10.63
N GLY A 307 12.44 31.39 11.45
CA GLY A 307 12.45 31.68 12.86
C GLY A 307 11.55 30.80 13.71
N ALA A 308 11.42 31.08 14.99
CA ALA A 308 10.67 30.27 15.93
C ALA A 308 9.16 30.43 15.76
N LEU A 309 8.44 29.32 15.68
CA LEU A 309 6.97 29.30 15.69
C LEU A 309 6.47 28.78 17.05
N PHE A 310 5.54 29.51 17.65
CA PHE A 310 4.93 29.09 18.90
C PHE A 310 3.73 28.19 18.64
N GLU A 311 3.80 26.94 19.11
CA GLU A 311 2.76 25.89 19.02
C GLU A 311 2.10 25.73 17.62
N PRO A 312 2.86 25.61 16.53
CA PRO A 312 2.29 25.60 15.17
C PRO A 312 1.30 24.47 14.96
N LEU A 313 1.60 23.26 15.45
CA LEU A 313 0.71 22.11 15.33
C LEU A 313 -0.64 22.34 16.01
N LYS A 314 -0.66 22.95 17.22
CA LYS A 314 -1.88 23.25 17.95
C LYS A 314 -2.74 24.27 17.22
N LYS A 315 -2.13 25.31 16.66
CA LYS A 315 -2.82 26.34 15.86
C LYS A 315 -3.45 25.72 14.62
N MET A 316 -2.70 24.90 13.88
CA MET A 316 -3.19 24.29 12.64
C MET A 316 -4.27 23.24 12.89
N ARG A 317 -4.20 22.49 14.00
CA ARG A 317 -5.23 21.47 14.31
C ARG A 317 -6.62 22.06 14.56
N ALA A 318 -6.74 23.34 14.85
CA ALA A 318 -8.02 24.03 14.90
C ALA A 318 -8.73 24.07 13.53
N PHE A 319 -7.98 24.00 12.45
CA PHE A 319 -8.47 24.07 11.06
C PHE A 319 -8.40 22.72 10.36
N TYR A 320 -7.35 21.95 10.62
CA TYR A 320 -7.05 20.64 10.02
C TYR A 320 -6.91 19.59 11.15
N PRO A 321 -8.01 19.00 11.60
CA PRO A 321 -7.98 18.11 12.78
C PRO A 321 -7.13 16.85 12.58
N ASN A 322 -6.94 16.43 11.32
CA ASN A 322 -6.25 15.21 10.95
C ASN A 322 -4.83 15.47 10.38
N ILE A 323 -4.09 16.45 10.94
CA ILE A 323 -2.66 16.57 10.64
C ILE A 323 -1.93 15.34 11.21
N LEU A 324 -1.34 14.54 10.32
CA LEU A 324 -0.56 13.35 10.65
C LEU A 324 0.93 13.67 10.77
N GLN A 325 1.44 14.61 9.96
CA GLN A 325 2.83 14.99 9.93
C GLN A 325 2.97 16.51 9.75
N LEU A 326 3.92 17.12 10.47
CA LEU A 326 4.28 18.52 10.32
C LEU A 326 5.80 18.64 10.28
N GLU A 327 6.31 19.23 9.22
CA GLU A 327 7.73 19.50 8.99
C GLU A 327 7.98 20.99 8.72
N ARG A 328 9.25 21.39 8.77
CA ARG A 328 9.69 22.74 8.42
C ARG A 328 10.70 22.69 7.28
N SER A 329 10.46 23.44 6.21
CA SER A 329 11.27 23.37 4.97
C SER A 329 12.75 23.72 5.19
N HIS A 330 13.05 24.71 6.04
CA HIS A 330 14.42 25.15 6.31
C HIS A 330 15.20 24.23 7.26
N LEU A 331 14.54 23.28 7.92
CA LEU A 331 15.20 22.23 8.68
C LEU A 331 15.59 21.04 7.81
N LYS A 332 15.18 21.02 6.55
CA LYS A 332 15.61 20.05 5.52
C LYS A 332 16.98 20.41 4.89
N THR A 333 17.79 21.26 5.52
CA THR A 333 19.14 21.51 5.02
C THR A 333 19.94 20.22 5.01
N GLU A 334 20.31 19.80 3.79
CA GLU A 334 21.36 18.84 3.43
C GLU A 334 21.88 17.97 4.58
N LYS A 335 21.15 16.91 4.93
CA LYS A 335 21.69 15.86 5.77
C LYS A 335 22.05 14.62 4.94
N ASP A 336 22.99 14.79 4.02
CA ASP A 336 24.01 13.77 3.75
C ASP A 336 25.25 13.93 4.67
N GLY A 337 25.04 14.50 5.86
CA GLY A 337 26.02 14.57 6.95
C GLY A 337 25.70 13.51 7.99
N GLU A 338 26.68 12.67 8.30
CA GLU A 338 26.67 11.59 9.30
C GLU A 338 25.74 11.89 10.47
N LYS A 339 24.65 11.12 10.60
CA LYS A 339 23.83 11.12 11.82
C LYS A 339 24.73 10.75 12.98
N LEU A 340 25.05 11.73 13.83
CA LEU A 340 25.79 11.49 15.05
C LEU A 340 25.08 10.41 15.86
N THR A 341 25.77 9.32 16.14
CA THR A 341 25.22 8.25 16.97
C THR A 341 24.94 8.77 18.38
N THR A 342 24.00 8.17 19.09
CA THR A 342 23.64 8.51 20.50
C THR A 342 24.89 8.51 21.40
N HIS A 343 25.90 7.72 21.06
CA HIS A 343 27.18 7.66 21.78
C HIS A 343 28.05 8.90 21.51
N GLN A 344 28.08 9.43 20.30
CA GLN A 344 28.83 10.65 19.95
C GLN A 344 28.16 11.92 20.51
N LEU A 345 26.81 11.91 20.63
CA LEU A 345 26.07 12.99 21.28
C LEU A 345 26.39 13.08 22.79
N LYS A 346 26.53 11.95 23.49
CA LYS A 346 26.88 11.91 24.92
C LYS A 346 28.30 12.38 25.24
N GLN A 347 29.20 12.50 24.28
CA GLN A 347 30.56 12.95 24.44
C GLN A 347 30.75 14.45 24.16
N LYS A 348 29.75 15.16 23.65
CA LYS A 348 29.81 16.59 23.38
C LYS A 348 29.48 17.39 24.66
N LYS A 349 30.17 18.51 24.83
CA LYS A 349 29.85 19.45 25.92
C LYS A 349 28.46 20.05 25.69
N PRO A 350 27.71 20.41 26.77
CA PRO A 350 26.37 20.99 26.67
C PRO A 350 26.30 22.21 25.75
N GLU A 351 27.34 23.06 25.73
CA GLU A 351 27.46 24.24 24.88
C GLU A 351 27.43 23.84 23.38
N ALA A 352 28.25 22.86 23.01
CA ALA A 352 28.35 22.39 21.62
C ALA A 352 27.07 21.69 21.16
N LEU A 353 26.32 21.05 22.07
CA LEU A 353 25.01 20.48 21.78
C LEU A 353 23.97 21.58 21.58
N PHE A 354 23.99 22.62 22.42
CA PHE A 354 23.09 23.76 22.29
C PHE A 354 23.35 24.54 20.99
N GLU A 355 24.61 24.84 20.67
CA GLU A 355 24.98 25.50 19.40
C GLU A 355 24.51 24.69 18.20
N ALA A 356 24.75 23.37 18.17
CA ALA A 356 24.31 22.51 17.10
C ALA A 356 22.77 22.47 16.98
N PHE A 357 22.07 22.36 18.11
CA PHE A 357 20.61 22.41 18.17
C PHE A 357 20.06 23.75 17.69
N TYR A 358 20.64 24.86 18.17
CA TYR A 358 20.20 26.20 17.75
C TYR A 358 20.45 26.47 16.28
N GLN A 359 21.62 26.06 15.77
CA GLN A 359 21.92 26.10 14.34
C GLN A 359 20.92 25.27 13.53
N GLU A 360 20.56 24.10 14.02
CA GLU A 360 19.58 23.23 13.37
C GLU A 360 18.16 23.83 13.45
N ALA A 361 17.78 24.40 14.58
CA ALA A 361 16.43 24.90 14.83
C ALA A 361 16.16 26.28 14.19
N VAL A 362 17.17 27.16 14.13
CA VAL A 362 17.03 28.57 13.73
C VAL A 362 17.75 28.89 12.41
N GLY A 363 18.68 28.02 11.97
CA GLY A 363 19.46 28.22 10.74
C GLY A 363 20.66 29.15 10.88
N THR A 364 20.92 29.71 12.08
CA THR A 364 22.03 30.60 12.40
C THR A 364 22.70 30.20 13.71
N SER A 365 23.97 30.55 13.89
CA SER A 365 24.63 30.34 15.18
C SER A 365 24.03 31.27 16.25
N PRO A 366 23.93 30.80 17.52
CA PRO A 366 23.45 31.63 18.63
C PRO A 366 24.36 32.85 18.85
N ASP A 367 23.77 34.00 19.16
CA ASP A 367 24.51 35.21 19.47
C ASP A 367 25.12 35.13 20.90
N LYS A 368 26.05 36.06 21.21
CA LYS A 368 26.73 36.11 22.48
C LYS A 368 25.79 36.28 23.70
N ASN A 369 24.69 36.97 23.52
CA ASN A 369 23.71 37.21 24.57
C ASN A 369 22.94 35.94 24.92
N LEU A 370 22.52 35.21 23.89
CA LEU A 370 21.83 33.94 24.04
C LEU A 370 22.74 32.88 24.66
N MET A 371 24.02 32.81 24.27
CA MET A 371 25.00 31.93 24.88
C MET A 371 25.21 32.25 26.38
N THR A 372 25.21 33.55 26.74
CA THR A 372 25.30 33.97 28.14
C THR A 372 24.09 33.45 28.95
N HIS A 373 22.89 33.58 28.40
CA HIS A 373 21.67 33.04 29.04
C HIS A 373 21.68 31.52 29.15
N PHE A 374 22.18 30.84 28.11
CA PHE A 374 22.33 29.37 28.13
C PHE A 374 23.30 28.94 29.26
N HIS A 375 24.48 29.56 29.36
CA HIS A 375 25.43 29.25 30.43
C HIS A 375 24.83 29.46 31.82
N ALA A 376 24.15 30.58 32.04
CA ALA A 376 23.49 30.84 33.32
C ALA A 376 22.40 29.81 33.67
N ALA A 377 21.67 29.32 32.68
CA ALA A 377 20.67 28.27 32.84
C ALA A 377 21.30 26.88 33.11
N ALA A 378 22.36 26.54 32.36
CA ALA A 378 23.09 25.28 32.52
C ALA A 378 23.78 25.18 33.89
N ASP A 379 24.43 26.25 34.34
CA ASP A 379 25.04 26.33 35.67
C ASP A 379 24.01 26.16 36.81
N LYS A 380 22.83 26.75 36.63
CA LYS A 380 21.72 26.62 37.58
C LYS A 380 21.16 25.20 37.63
N ALA A 381 21.06 24.53 36.48
CA ALA A 381 20.63 23.14 36.41
C ALA A 381 21.63 22.18 37.04
N MET A 382 22.95 22.37 36.79
CA MET A 382 24.02 21.56 37.39
C MET A 382 24.12 21.73 38.90
N THR A 383 23.83 22.93 39.43
CA THR A 383 23.81 23.18 40.87
C THR A 383 22.56 22.63 41.57
N SER A 384 21.45 22.44 40.86
CA SER A 384 20.22 21.84 41.39
C SER A 384 20.23 20.31 41.42
N GLU A 385 21.00 19.63 40.56
CA GLU A 385 21.17 18.16 40.57
C GLU A 385 22.27 17.66 41.54
N GLY A 386 23.07 18.56 42.12
CA GLY A 386 24.13 18.25 43.06
C GLY A 386 23.71 18.15 44.54
N GLY A 387 22.45 18.11 44.85
CA GLY A 387 21.94 18.11 46.20
C GLY A 387 21.01 16.95 46.51
N GLU A 388 21.59 15.73 46.65
CA GLU A 388 21.17 14.76 47.67
C GLU A 388 22.22 13.63 47.75
N PRO A 389 22.61 13.20 48.97
CA PRO A 389 23.63 12.16 49.19
C PRO A 389 23.14 10.75 48.93
#